data_cc1d6663dc721a9759234336a04dcc31
#
_entry.id   cc1d6663dc721a9759234336a04dcc31
#
_cell.length_a   1.000
_cell.length_b   1.000
_cell.length_c   1.000
_cell.angle_alpha   90.00
_cell.angle_beta   90.00
_cell.angle_gamma   90.00
#
_symmetry.space_group_name_H-M   'P 1'
#
loop_
_entity.id
_entity.type
_entity.pdbx_description
1 polymer ?
#
loop_
_entity_poly.entity_id
_entity_poly.type
_entity_poly.pdbx_seq_one_letter_code
_entity_poly.pdbx_strand_id
1 'polypeptide(L)'
;DKGITMGLFSYPILMAADILMFDSTHVPVGSDQVQHLEMTRDIAARFNHLYQPILTIPDPIIQDKENIVPGLDGRKMSKSYGNVIPLLESEKILKKSVMKIVTNSLEPGEPKDSSDCTIFSLFKNFVDDSEIKSIQKAYDDGIAWGEAKEMLFNSINTELEPIRSRFEELKEDDDYINDLLSDGAKKARYIAKNKISQIKEVIGITKIS
;
A
#
# COMPACT_ATOMS: atom_id res chain seq x y z
N ASP A 1 -25.33 -19.01 -5.44
CA ASP A 1 -24.63 -17.73 -5.61
C ASP A 1 -24.95 -16.73 -4.49
N LYS A 2 -24.88 -17.19 -3.23
CA LYS A 2 -25.02 -16.32 -2.07
C LYS A 2 -23.72 -15.54 -1.89
N GLY A 3 -23.75 -14.23 -2.13
CA GLY A 3 -22.64 -13.34 -1.78
C GLY A 3 -22.08 -12.43 -2.89
N ILE A 4 -22.51 -12.59 -4.15
CA ILE A 4 -22.11 -11.66 -5.21
C ILE A 4 -23.03 -10.44 -5.14
N THR A 5 -22.49 -9.34 -4.64
CA THR A 5 -23.19 -8.04 -4.64
C THR A 5 -22.96 -7.31 -5.95
N MET A 6 -23.82 -6.34 -6.27
CA MET A 6 -23.62 -5.46 -7.44
C MET A 6 -22.27 -4.73 -7.36
N GLY A 7 -21.84 -4.33 -6.18
CA GLY A 7 -20.52 -3.71 -5.97
C GLY A 7 -19.38 -4.65 -6.35
N LEU A 8 -19.43 -5.91 -5.95
CA LEU A 8 -18.43 -6.91 -6.31
C LEU A 8 -18.42 -7.22 -7.82
N PHE A 9 -19.58 -7.16 -8.46
CA PHE A 9 -19.68 -7.35 -9.92
C PHE A 9 -19.16 -6.16 -10.72
N SER A 10 -19.39 -4.93 -10.24
CA SER A 10 -19.15 -3.71 -11.01
C SER A 10 -17.83 -2.99 -10.68
N TYR A 11 -17.14 -3.33 -9.57
CA TYR A 11 -15.92 -2.61 -9.20
C TYR A 11 -14.79 -2.61 -10.26
N PRO A 12 -14.62 -3.65 -11.14
CA PRO A 12 -13.60 -3.57 -12.18
C PRO A 12 -13.88 -2.46 -13.19
N ILE A 13 -15.17 -2.15 -13.45
CA ILE A 13 -15.56 -1.04 -14.32
C ILE A 13 -15.28 0.31 -13.66
N LEU A 14 -15.50 0.42 -12.34
CA LEU A 14 -15.13 1.62 -11.58
C LEU A 14 -13.60 1.83 -11.60
N MET A 15 -12.82 0.78 -11.39
CA MET A 15 -11.36 0.84 -11.52
C MET A 15 -10.92 1.29 -12.90
N ALA A 16 -11.54 0.77 -13.96
CA ALA A 16 -11.27 1.21 -15.33
C ALA A 16 -11.58 2.70 -15.53
N ALA A 17 -12.71 3.18 -15.00
CA ALA A 17 -13.08 4.58 -15.07
C ALA A 17 -12.08 5.49 -14.34
N ASP A 18 -11.63 5.10 -13.15
CA ASP A 18 -10.64 5.85 -12.37
C ASP A 18 -9.29 5.96 -13.09
N ILE A 19 -8.86 4.91 -13.78
CA ILE A 19 -7.61 4.88 -14.55
C ILE A 19 -7.72 5.72 -15.83
N LEU A 20 -8.76 5.49 -16.62
CA LEU A 20 -8.91 6.07 -17.95
C LEU A 20 -9.28 7.57 -17.90
N MET A 21 -9.96 8.01 -16.85
CA MET A 21 -10.34 9.41 -16.66
C MET A 21 -9.14 10.34 -16.48
N PHE A 22 -8.02 9.81 -15.97
CA PHE A 22 -6.80 10.56 -15.69
C PHE A 22 -5.67 10.30 -16.68
N ASP A 23 -5.92 9.60 -17.78
CA ASP A 23 -4.91 9.24 -18.79
C ASP A 23 -3.68 8.54 -18.20
N SER A 24 -3.88 7.68 -17.21
CA SER A 24 -2.79 6.96 -16.58
C SER A 24 -2.05 6.11 -17.60
N THR A 25 -0.74 6.30 -17.72
CA THR A 25 0.11 5.54 -18.64
C THR A 25 0.62 4.24 -18.01
N HIS A 26 0.83 4.25 -16.69
CA HIS A 26 1.33 3.12 -15.93
C HIS A 26 0.54 2.98 -14.63
N VAL A 27 0.18 1.74 -14.28
CA VAL A 27 -0.59 1.45 -13.08
C VAL A 27 0.12 0.36 -12.27
N PRO A 28 0.69 0.71 -11.08
CA PRO A 28 1.21 -0.28 -10.17
C PRO A 28 0.09 -1.16 -9.63
N VAL A 29 0.20 -2.47 -9.82
CA VAL A 29 -0.80 -3.45 -9.38
C VAL A 29 -0.15 -4.67 -8.75
N GLY A 30 -0.82 -5.24 -7.77
CA GLY A 30 -0.52 -6.60 -7.30
C GLY A 30 -0.95 -7.63 -8.35
N SER A 31 -0.40 -8.84 -8.25
CA SER A 31 -0.69 -9.95 -9.19
C SER A 31 -2.18 -10.30 -9.27
N ASP A 32 -2.93 -10.12 -8.18
CA ASP A 32 -4.37 -10.35 -8.09
C ASP A 32 -5.21 -9.30 -8.85
N GLN A 33 -4.64 -8.14 -9.21
CA GLN A 33 -5.32 -7.05 -9.91
C GLN A 33 -4.97 -6.97 -11.40
N VAL A 34 -4.02 -7.77 -11.88
CA VAL A 34 -3.57 -7.75 -13.29
C VAL A 34 -4.75 -7.98 -14.25
N GLN A 35 -5.64 -8.92 -13.94
CA GLN A 35 -6.80 -9.23 -14.77
C GLN A 35 -7.76 -8.02 -14.89
N HIS A 36 -7.96 -7.25 -13.83
CA HIS A 36 -8.79 -6.05 -13.89
C HIS A 36 -8.15 -4.93 -14.72
N LEU A 37 -6.82 -4.83 -14.68
CA LEU A 37 -6.12 -3.89 -15.54
C LEU A 37 -6.18 -4.30 -17.02
N GLU A 38 -6.09 -5.59 -17.35
CA GLU A 38 -6.32 -6.07 -18.73
C GLU A 38 -7.75 -5.75 -19.21
N MET A 39 -8.77 -5.89 -18.37
CA MET A 39 -10.13 -5.43 -18.69
C MET A 39 -10.15 -3.92 -19.00
N THR A 40 -9.40 -3.12 -18.24
CA THR A 40 -9.28 -1.66 -18.49
C THR A 40 -8.66 -1.39 -19.85
N ARG A 41 -7.59 -2.11 -20.21
CA ARG A 41 -6.91 -2.03 -21.51
C ARG A 41 -7.85 -2.39 -22.66
N ASP A 42 -8.62 -3.47 -22.49
CA ASP A 42 -9.62 -3.90 -23.48
C ASP A 42 -10.71 -2.85 -23.70
N ILE A 43 -11.21 -2.24 -22.60
CA ILE A 43 -12.20 -1.15 -22.67
C ILE A 43 -11.62 0.04 -23.44
N ALA A 44 -10.39 0.47 -23.13
CA ALA A 44 -9.74 1.58 -23.83
C ALA A 44 -9.49 1.26 -25.32
N ALA A 45 -8.94 0.10 -25.59
CA ALA A 45 -8.67 -0.35 -26.98
C ALA A 45 -9.97 -0.45 -27.80
N ARG A 46 -11.02 -1.02 -27.22
CA ARG A 46 -12.33 -1.14 -27.87
C ARG A 46 -12.97 0.21 -28.15
N PHE A 47 -12.91 1.13 -27.20
CA PHE A 47 -13.39 2.49 -27.37
C PHE A 47 -12.63 3.21 -28.50
N ASN A 48 -11.30 3.18 -28.45
CA ASN A 48 -10.43 3.81 -29.44
C ASN A 48 -10.67 3.26 -30.87
N HIS A 49 -10.95 1.97 -30.98
CA HIS A 49 -11.28 1.34 -32.27
C HIS A 49 -12.65 1.76 -32.82
N LEU A 50 -13.66 1.86 -31.93
CA LEU A 50 -15.04 2.14 -32.36
C LEU A 50 -15.28 3.63 -32.66
N TYR A 51 -14.54 4.50 -31.98
CA TYR A 51 -14.76 5.95 -32.06
C TYR A 51 -13.48 6.67 -32.51
N GLN A 52 -12.68 7.15 -31.57
CA GLN A 52 -11.42 7.84 -31.82
C GLN A 52 -10.36 7.46 -30.76
N PRO A 53 -9.05 7.50 -31.06
CA PRO A 53 -7.97 7.13 -30.14
C PRO A 53 -7.71 8.22 -29.10
N ILE A 54 -8.64 8.41 -28.17
CA ILE A 54 -8.58 9.44 -27.11
C ILE A 54 -8.33 8.86 -25.71
N LEU A 55 -8.45 7.54 -25.53
CA LEU A 55 -8.14 6.89 -24.26
C LEU A 55 -6.72 6.34 -24.26
N THR A 56 -5.96 6.70 -23.26
CA THR A 56 -4.63 6.10 -23.03
C THR A 56 -4.79 4.65 -22.59
N ILE A 57 -4.08 3.72 -23.23
CA ILE A 57 -4.04 2.31 -22.82
C ILE A 57 -2.93 2.17 -21.78
N PRO A 58 -3.26 1.87 -20.51
CA PRO A 58 -2.27 1.82 -19.44
C PRO A 58 -1.43 0.55 -19.49
N ASP A 59 -0.17 0.62 -19.08
CA ASP A 59 0.69 -0.53 -18.87
C ASP A 59 0.77 -0.92 -17.39
N PRO A 60 0.75 -2.22 -17.05
CA PRO A 60 0.91 -2.67 -15.68
C PRO A 60 2.36 -2.49 -15.22
N ILE A 61 2.54 -2.01 -13.98
CA ILE A 61 3.78 -2.17 -13.24
C ILE A 61 3.53 -3.27 -12.21
N ILE A 62 3.98 -4.47 -12.54
CA ILE A 62 3.87 -5.62 -11.63
C ILE A 62 5.10 -5.61 -10.74
N GLN A 63 4.90 -5.45 -9.44
CA GLN A 63 5.99 -5.63 -8.49
C GLN A 63 6.31 -7.12 -8.41
N ASP A 64 7.53 -7.48 -8.85
CA ASP A 64 8.03 -8.84 -8.73
C ASP A 64 8.04 -9.26 -7.26
N LYS A 65 7.31 -10.33 -7.01
CA LYS A 65 7.16 -11.03 -5.74
C LYS A 65 6.64 -10.18 -4.57
N GLU A 66 5.50 -10.58 -4.16
CA GLU A 66 4.88 -10.26 -2.89
C GLU A 66 5.92 -10.37 -1.77
N ASN A 67 6.51 -9.27 -1.38
CA ASN A 67 7.10 -9.16 -0.07
C ASN A 67 5.91 -9.15 0.91
N ILE A 68 5.43 -10.36 1.23
CA ILE A 68 4.40 -10.53 2.24
C ILE A 68 5.02 -10.05 3.54
N VAL A 69 4.56 -8.91 4.03
CA VAL A 69 4.99 -8.42 5.35
C VAL A 69 4.36 -9.33 6.40
N PRO A 70 5.17 -9.99 7.24
CA PRO A 70 4.65 -10.84 8.28
C PRO A 70 4.00 -10.00 9.39
N GLY A 71 2.90 -10.49 9.92
CA GLY A 71 2.25 -9.91 11.11
C GLY A 71 2.91 -10.39 12.42
N LEU A 72 2.38 -9.92 13.55
CA LEU A 72 2.92 -10.24 14.88
C LEU A 72 2.97 -11.75 15.18
N ASP A 73 2.16 -12.55 14.49
CA ASP A 73 2.03 -14.00 14.62
C ASP A 73 2.75 -14.80 13.53
N GLY A 74 3.55 -14.12 12.68
CA GLY A 74 4.29 -14.72 11.57
C GLY A 74 3.48 -14.98 10.30
N ARG A 75 2.13 -14.91 10.35
CA ARG A 75 1.29 -15.00 9.16
C ARG A 75 1.29 -13.69 8.39
N LYS A 76 0.75 -13.65 7.17
CA LYS A 76 0.53 -12.42 6.41
C LYS A 76 -0.14 -11.35 7.29
N MET A 77 0.46 -10.16 7.37
CA MET A 77 -0.11 -9.03 8.10
C MET A 77 -1.49 -8.65 7.54
N SER A 78 -2.50 -8.60 8.41
CA SER A 78 -3.86 -8.25 8.02
C SER A 78 -4.66 -7.68 9.18
N LYS A 79 -5.46 -6.65 8.92
CA LYS A 79 -6.41 -6.12 9.90
C LYS A 79 -7.40 -7.18 10.37
N SER A 80 -7.84 -8.08 9.48
CA SER A 80 -8.78 -9.15 9.80
C SER A 80 -8.21 -10.20 10.76
N TYR A 81 -6.88 -10.36 10.82
CA TYR A 81 -6.21 -11.25 11.76
C TYR A 81 -5.80 -10.58 13.07
N GLY A 82 -5.94 -9.25 13.15
CA GLY A 82 -5.53 -8.50 14.34
C GLY A 82 -4.01 -8.54 14.62
N ASN A 83 -3.19 -8.87 13.62
CA ASN A 83 -1.75 -9.10 13.74
C ASN A 83 -0.91 -7.95 13.15
N VAL A 84 -1.51 -6.75 13.04
CA VAL A 84 -0.87 -5.57 12.43
C VAL A 84 0.06 -4.84 13.41
N ILE A 85 1.07 -4.15 12.85
CA ILE A 85 1.87 -3.16 13.56
C ILE A 85 1.24 -1.79 13.28
N PRO A 86 0.75 -1.07 14.31
CA PRO A 86 0.12 0.23 14.11
C PRO A 86 1.17 1.31 13.82
N LEU A 87 1.02 2.05 12.70
CA LEU A 87 2.01 3.04 12.28
C LEU A 87 1.82 4.41 12.96
N LEU A 88 0.58 4.83 13.19
CA LEU A 88 0.24 6.18 13.69
C LEU A 88 -0.20 6.18 15.16
N GLU A 89 -0.15 5.04 15.84
CA GLU A 89 -0.42 4.95 17.27
C GLU A 89 0.79 5.44 18.09
N SER A 90 0.56 5.71 19.37
CA SER A 90 1.62 6.17 20.26
C SER A 90 2.81 5.20 20.34
N GLU A 91 4.00 5.72 20.58
CA GLU A 91 5.22 4.94 20.78
C GLU A 91 5.02 3.77 21.76
N LYS A 92 4.29 4.02 22.86
CA LYS A 92 3.96 3.00 23.85
C LYS A 92 3.15 1.83 23.27
N ILE A 93 2.19 2.12 22.40
CA ILE A 93 1.35 1.11 21.74
C ILE A 93 2.18 0.36 20.71
N LEU A 94 2.99 1.07 19.92
CA LEU A 94 3.92 0.47 18.97
C LEU A 94 4.88 -0.51 19.67
N LYS A 95 5.55 -0.05 20.73
CA LYS A 95 6.46 -0.90 21.51
C LYS A 95 5.75 -2.15 22.04
N LYS A 96 4.57 -1.98 22.64
CA LYS A 96 3.77 -3.11 23.13
C LYS A 96 3.41 -4.10 22.02
N SER A 97 3.18 -3.64 20.80
CA SER A 97 2.88 -4.49 19.66
C SER A 97 4.11 -5.27 19.19
N VAL A 98 5.24 -4.61 19.03
CA VAL A 98 6.51 -5.26 18.61
C VAL A 98 6.95 -6.31 19.65
N MET A 99 6.82 -6.01 20.93
CA MET A 99 7.18 -6.95 22.00
C MET A 99 6.30 -8.22 22.03
N LYS A 100 5.12 -8.21 21.38
CA LYS A 100 4.24 -9.38 21.23
C LYS A 100 4.57 -10.30 20.07
N ILE A 101 5.52 -9.93 19.19
CA ILE A 101 5.90 -10.80 18.08
C ILE A 101 6.26 -12.18 18.60
N VAL A 102 5.68 -13.20 17.99
CA VAL A 102 5.93 -14.59 18.39
C VAL A 102 7.35 -14.99 17.99
N THR A 103 8.06 -15.63 18.92
CA THR A 103 9.42 -16.16 18.76
C THR A 103 9.46 -17.61 19.21
N ASN A 104 10.49 -18.34 18.81
CA ASN A 104 10.76 -19.67 19.34
C ASN A 104 11.36 -19.61 20.77
N SER A 105 11.67 -20.78 21.34
CA SER A 105 12.15 -20.94 22.72
C SER A 105 13.67 -20.95 22.86
N LEU A 106 14.43 -20.51 21.83
CA LEU A 106 15.90 -20.46 21.92
C LEU A 106 16.35 -19.45 22.98
N GLU A 107 17.28 -19.88 23.81
CA GLU A 107 17.82 -19.07 24.91
C GLU A 107 18.86 -18.03 24.41
N PRO A 108 19.17 -17.00 25.21
CA PRO A 108 20.30 -16.12 24.93
C PRO A 108 21.62 -16.91 24.81
N GLY A 109 22.45 -16.58 23.80
CA GLY A 109 23.68 -17.29 23.49
C GLY A 109 23.53 -18.45 22.50
N GLU A 110 22.31 -18.87 22.20
CA GLU A 110 22.06 -19.85 21.15
C GLU A 110 21.90 -19.13 19.80
N PRO A 111 22.64 -19.50 18.74
CA PRO A 111 22.48 -18.95 17.40
C PRO A 111 21.05 -19.07 16.90
N LYS A 112 20.56 -18.03 16.21
CA LYS A 112 19.18 -17.93 15.73
C LYS A 112 19.13 -17.88 14.20
N ASP A 113 18.25 -18.68 13.63
CA ASP A 113 18.03 -18.67 12.19
C ASP A 113 17.23 -17.41 11.80
N SER A 114 17.84 -16.59 10.96
CA SER A 114 17.22 -15.38 10.41
C SER A 114 16.32 -15.63 9.21
N SER A 115 16.45 -16.81 8.57
CA SER A 115 15.75 -17.12 7.31
C SER A 115 14.23 -17.29 7.50
N ASP A 116 13.81 -17.85 8.64
CA ASP A 116 12.40 -18.05 9.01
C ASP A 116 12.08 -17.30 10.32
N CYS A 117 12.46 -16.03 10.36
CA CYS A 117 12.26 -15.17 11.52
C CYS A 117 11.45 -13.93 11.19
N THR A 118 10.26 -13.82 11.80
CA THR A 118 9.36 -12.66 11.65
C THR A 118 10.05 -11.35 11.97
N ILE A 119 10.82 -11.28 13.07
CA ILE A 119 11.54 -10.08 13.48
C ILE A 119 12.56 -9.70 12.41
N PHE A 120 13.37 -10.64 11.94
CA PHE A 120 14.38 -10.39 10.91
C PHE A 120 13.76 -9.96 9.56
N SER A 121 12.65 -10.59 9.18
CA SER A 121 11.90 -10.20 7.97
C SER A 121 11.35 -8.77 8.06
N LEU A 122 10.94 -8.33 9.25
CA LEU A 122 10.47 -6.97 9.48
C LEU A 122 11.62 -5.96 9.42
N PHE A 123 12.81 -6.26 9.94
CA PHE A 123 13.98 -5.39 9.83
C PHE A 123 14.27 -4.95 8.41
N LYS A 124 14.14 -5.86 7.43
CA LYS A 124 14.40 -5.58 6.00
C LYS A 124 13.57 -4.42 5.41
N ASN A 125 12.50 -4.01 6.10
CA ASN A 125 11.66 -2.89 5.66
C ASN A 125 12.06 -1.55 6.29
N PHE A 126 12.98 -1.53 7.28
CA PHE A 126 13.28 -0.35 8.08
C PHE A 126 14.76 -0.03 8.20
N VAL A 127 15.64 -0.89 7.72
CA VAL A 127 17.10 -0.70 7.84
C VAL A 127 17.77 -1.00 6.52
N ASP A 128 18.98 -0.46 6.33
CA ASP A 128 19.77 -0.69 5.11
C ASP A 128 20.54 -2.02 5.13
N ASP A 129 21.17 -2.36 4.00
CA ASP A 129 21.94 -3.61 3.83
C ASP A 129 23.12 -3.75 4.80
N SER A 130 23.70 -2.64 5.27
CA SER A 130 24.83 -2.66 6.20
C SER A 130 24.35 -3.00 7.62
N GLU A 131 23.23 -2.46 8.01
CA GLU A 131 22.58 -2.75 9.29
C GLU A 131 22.03 -4.18 9.32
N ILE A 132 21.45 -4.67 8.21
CA ILE A 132 21.02 -6.08 8.09
C ILE A 132 22.17 -7.04 8.36
N LYS A 133 23.38 -6.77 7.85
CA LYS A 133 24.56 -7.60 8.13
C LYS A 133 24.95 -7.60 9.60
N SER A 134 24.84 -6.45 10.27
CA SER A 134 25.11 -6.33 11.70
C SER A 134 24.10 -7.11 12.54
N ILE A 135 22.81 -7.01 12.16
CA ILE A 135 21.73 -7.75 12.81
C ILE A 135 21.90 -9.27 12.59
N GLN A 136 22.26 -9.68 11.37
CA GLN A 136 22.56 -11.09 11.07
C GLN A 136 23.66 -11.61 11.99
N LYS A 137 24.75 -10.87 12.14
CA LYS A 137 25.82 -11.26 13.04
C LYS A 137 25.34 -11.40 14.50
N ALA A 138 24.50 -10.49 14.98
CA ALA A 138 23.92 -10.58 16.31
C ALA A 138 23.05 -11.84 16.48
N TYR A 139 22.34 -12.26 15.44
CA TYR A 139 21.57 -13.50 15.42
C TYR A 139 22.48 -14.73 15.49
N ASP A 140 23.59 -14.73 14.73
CA ASP A 140 24.59 -15.80 14.74
C ASP A 140 25.31 -15.88 16.10
N ASP A 141 25.52 -14.73 16.76
CA ASP A 141 26.13 -14.62 18.08
C ASP A 141 25.12 -14.94 19.24
N GLY A 142 23.86 -15.22 18.92
CA GLY A 142 22.86 -15.67 19.89
C GLY A 142 22.14 -14.54 20.67
N ILE A 143 21.83 -13.42 20.00
CA ILE A 143 21.07 -12.29 20.61
C ILE A 143 19.83 -12.77 21.36
N ALA A 144 19.51 -12.16 22.50
CA ALA A 144 18.27 -12.43 23.23
C ALA A 144 17.05 -11.94 22.43
N TRP A 145 15.93 -12.69 22.43
CA TRP A 145 14.71 -12.29 21.71
C TRP A 145 14.16 -10.95 22.16
N GLY A 146 14.26 -10.63 23.45
CA GLY A 146 13.86 -9.32 23.98
C GLY A 146 14.68 -8.17 23.40
N GLU A 147 15.99 -8.36 23.27
CA GLU A 147 16.91 -7.39 22.67
C GLU A 147 16.65 -7.23 21.16
N ALA A 148 16.46 -8.33 20.42
CA ALA A 148 16.12 -8.27 19.01
C ALA A 148 14.80 -7.50 18.76
N LYS A 149 13.79 -7.69 19.60
CA LYS A 149 12.53 -6.94 19.54
C LYS A 149 12.72 -5.45 19.90
N GLU A 150 13.56 -5.15 20.87
CA GLU A 150 13.87 -3.76 21.23
C GLU A 150 14.60 -3.05 20.07
N MET A 151 15.57 -3.70 19.45
CA MET A 151 16.24 -3.17 18.25
C MET A 151 15.25 -2.91 17.13
N LEU A 152 14.37 -3.88 16.82
CA LEU A 152 13.34 -3.72 15.81
C LEU A 152 12.40 -2.54 16.14
N PHE A 153 11.96 -2.46 17.39
CA PHE A 153 11.14 -1.33 17.83
C PHE A 153 11.84 0.00 17.59
N ASN A 154 13.11 0.12 17.94
CA ASN A 154 13.89 1.35 17.76
C ASN A 154 14.00 1.73 16.28
N SER A 155 14.30 0.77 15.39
CA SER A 155 14.35 1.01 13.95
C SER A 155 13.00 1.50 13.42
N ILE A 156 11.90 0.81 13.74
CA ILE A 156 10.56 1.22 13.35
C ILE A 156 10.20 2.60 13.92
N ASN A 157 10.52 2.84 15.20
CA ASN A 157 10.17 4.09 15.88
C ASN A 157 10.89 5.29 15.28
N THR A 158 12.18 5.15 14.95
CA THR A 158 12.97 6.20 14.31
C THR A 158 12.34 6.65 12.98
N GLU A 159 11.88 5.72 12.17
CA GLU A 159 11.21 6.04 10.90
C GLU A 159 9.81 6.65 11.10
N LEU A 160 9.08 6.18 12.11
CA LEU A 160 7.68 6.59 12.31
C LEU A 160 7.51 7.84 13.17
N GLU A 161 8.47 8.20 14.02
CA GLU A 161 8.36 9.36 14.89
C GLU A 161 8.06 10.67 14.16
N PRO A 162 8.82 11.06 13.10
CA PRO A 162 8.52 12.29 12.37
C PRO A 162 7.15 12.23 11.66
N ILE A 163 6.74 11.05 11.19
CA ILE A 163 5.45 10.85 10.56
C ILE A 163 4.31 11.01 11.58
N ARG A 164 4.46 10.41 12.77
CA ARG A 164 3.48 10.57 13.88
C ARG A 164 3.37 12.01 14.35
N SER A 165 4.51 12.68 14.55
CA SER A 165 4.52 14.08 14.95
C SER A 165 3.76 14.94 13.96
N ARG A 166 4.01 14.73 12.66
CA ARG A 166 3.28 15.44 11.60
C ARG A 166 1.80 15.07 11.53
N PHE A 167 1.46 13.82 11.76
CA PHE A 167 0.06 13.36 11.82
C PHE A 167 -0.70 14.04 12.96
N GLU A 168 -0.13 14.12 14.16
CA GLU A 168 -0.79 14.78 15.32
C GLU A 168 -0.96 16.29 15.09
N GLU A 169 0.03 16.97 14.47
CA GLU A 169 -0.12 18.37 14.07
C GLU A 169 -1.29 18.57 13.09
N LEU A 170 -1.34 17.75 12.03
CA LEU A 170 -2.36 17.86 10.99
C LEU A 170 -3.76 17.50 11.50
N LYS A 171 -3.85 16.58 12.43
CA LYS A 171 -5.12 16.13 13.02
C LYS A 171 -5.88 17.26 13.75
N GLU A 172 -5.16 18.24 14.22
CA GLU A 172 -5.73 19.42 14.91
C GLU A 172 -5.99 20.61 13.96
N ASP A 173 -5.65 20.48 12.67
CA ASP A 173 -5.77 21.55 11.66
C ASP A 173 -6.78 21.17 10.56
N ASP A 174 -8.05 21.16 10.94
CA ASP A 174 -9.15 20.84 10.02
C ASP A 174 -9.22 21.82 8.82
N ASP A 175 -8.89 23.09 9.03
CA ASP A 175 -8.93 24.11 7.98
C ASP A 175 -7.88 23.81 6.91
N TYR A 176 -6.65 23.51 7.31
CA TYR A 176 -5.59 23.13 6.38
C TYR A 176 -5.96 21.86 5.58
N ILE A 177 -6.51 20.83 6.27
CA ILE A 177 -6.94 19.59 5.61
C ILE A 177 -8.05 19.88 4.59
N ASN A 178 -9.06 20.67 4.96
CA ASN A 178 -10.16 21.03 4.07
C ASN A 178 -9.69 21.83 2.86
N ASP A 179 -8.77 22.76 3.04
CA ASP A 179 -8.18 23.55 1.96
C ASP A 179 -7.39 22.66 0.99
N LEU A 180 -6.56 21.74 1.53
CA LEU A 180 -5.80 20.79 0.73
C LEU A 180 -6.71 19.86 -0.08
N LEU A 181 -7.77 19.34 0.54
CA LEU A 181 -8.78 18.50 -0.13
C LEU A 181 -9.53 19.28 -1.20
N SER A 182 -9.92 20.54 -0.92
CA SER A 182 -10.60 21.41 -1.87
C SER A 182 -9.73 21.67 -3.10
N ASP A 183 -8.46 22.00 -2.90
CA ASP A 183 -7.52 22.26 -4.00
C ASP A 183 -7.20 20.99 -4.80
N GLY A 184 -7.04 19.87 -4.14
CA GLY A 184 -6.91 18.57 -4.79
C GLY A 184 -8.13 18.24 -5.66
N ALA A 185 -9.32 18.46 -5.11
CA ALA A 185 -10.58 18.24 -5.83
C ALA A 185 -10.73 19.17 -7.05
N LYS A 186 -10.30 20.43 -6.97
CA LYS A 186 -10.28 21.36 -8.12
C LYS A 186 -9.39 20.83 -9.24
N LYS A 187 -8.16 20.41 -8.90
CA LYS A 187 -7.19 19.87 -9.87
C LYS A 187 -7.70 18.59 -10.54
N ALA A 188 -8.17 17.63 -9.75
CA ALA A 188 -8.71 16.36 -10.26
C ALA A 188 -9.96 16.63 -11.15
N ARG A 189 -10.86 17.48 -10.71
CA ARG A 189 -12.07 17.84 -11.45
C ARG A 189 -11.77 18.54 -12.78
N TYR A 190 -10.72 19.35 -12.84
CA TYR A 190 -10.29 19.98 -14.09
C TYR A 190 -9.88 18.93 -15.13
N ILE A 191 -9.03 17.98 -14.75
CA ILE A 191 -8.58 16.89 -15.63
C ILE A 191 -9.77 16.02 -16.07
N ALA A 192 -10.59 15.57 -15.10
CA ALA A 192 -11.73 14.72 -15.36
C ALA A 192 -12.78 15.35 -16.26
N LYS A 193 -13.07 16.68 -16.07
CA LYS A 193 -14.01 17.41 -16.94
C LYS A 193 -13.52 17.49 -18.38
N ASN A 194 -12.23 17.71 -18.59
CA ASN A 194 -11.66 17.76 -19.93
C ASN A 194 -11.79 16.40 -20.62
N LYS A 195 -11.42 15.32 -19.94
CA LYS A 195 -11.52 13.97 -20.49
C LYS A 195 -12.97 13.57 -20.79
N ILE A 196 -13.90 13.80 -19.88
CA ILE A 196 -15.32 13.46 -20.09
C ILE A 196 -15.95 14.30 -21.20
N SER A 197 -15.48 15.55 -21.40
CA SER A 197 -15.95 16.39 -22.51
C SER A 197 -15.49 15.82 -23.85
N GLN A 198 -14.23 15.39 -23.98
CA GLN A 198 -13.71 14.71 -25.17
C GLN A 198 -14.49 13.43 -25.47
N ILE A 199 -14.73 12.60 -24.45
CA ILE A 199 -15.50 11.36 -24.61
C ILE A 199 -16.91 11.68 -25.13
N LYS A 200 -17.60 12.64 -24.52
CA LYS A 200 -18.97 13.04 -24.92
C LYS A 200 -19.03 13.54 -26.35
N GLU A 201 -18.06 14.34 -26.77
CA GLU A 201 -17.97 14.85 -28.14
C GLU A 201 -17.82 13.70 -29.14
N VAL A 202 -16.89 12.79 -28.87
CA VAL A 202 -16.56 11.67 -29.75
C VAL A 202 -17.72 10.68 -29.90
N ILE A 203 -18.51 10.44 -28.83
CA ILE A 203 -19.69 9.56 -28.88
C ILE A 203 -20.98 10.30 -29.28
N GLY A 204 -20.90 11.58 -29.65
CA GLY A 204 -22.03 12.35 -30.15
C GLY A 204 -22.99 12.86 -29.07
N ILE A 205 -22.60 12.89 -27.78
CA ILE A 205 -23.37 13.50 -26.70
C ILE A 205 -22.99 14.98 -26.63
N THR A 206 -23.65 15.83 -27.42
CA THR A 206 -23.47 17.27 -27.37
C THR A 206 -24.42 17.92 -26.37
N LYS A 207 -24.02 19.06 -25.80
CA LYS A 207 -24.95 19.89 -25.05
C LYS A 207 -26.06 20.35 -25.99
N ILE A 208 -27.32 20.06 -25.65
CA ILE A 208 -28.45 20.73 -26.25
C ILE A 208 -28.37 22.18 -25.75
N SER A 209 -28.12 23.08 -26.66
CA SER A 209 -28.06 24.54 -26.41
C SER A 209 -29.41 25.06 -25.94
#